data_b1a865d482b6d68d48448a1035655f4e
#
_entry.id   b1a865d482b6d68d48448a1035655f4e
#
_cell.length_a   1.000
_cell.length_b   1.000
_cell.length_c   1.000
_cell.angle_alpha   90.00
_cell.angle_beta   90.00
_cell.angle_gamma   90.00
#
_symmetry.space_group_name_H-M   'P 1'
#
loop_
_entity.id
_entity.type
_entity.pdbx_description
1 polymer ?
#
loop_
_entity_poly.entity_id
_entity_poly.type
_entity_poly.pdbx_seq_one_letter_code
_entity_poly.pdbx_strand_id
1 'polypeptide(L)'
;YGEGDAAPTATYRFEYDSLGRLIRSQQRDGNTVTQRTEQLYDTANRLSAQGWTIGGTSYRESYAYDASDGSLTTLNTAVGTKIGYNYDALKRLRSRAIYQGSTPLFENRYAYAMQSGNQSTALVEFFNYRLASDDGNGDIIVGYQYEYDNGGNITDIKAEVDGALIPLEHYEYEEKQGQLETAIRYENGEEADRWTYSYDTAGNILSEDHEGTASEVHEYAYEDDRWGDLLTSVDGIDLEYDGSGNPTLYANGTELLWSMEWQNGRQLSRATTERDSTTEDVLDFAYDA
;
A
#
# COMPACT_ATOMS: atom_id res chain seq x y z
N TYR A 1 3.36 28.41 9.93
CA TYR A 1 3.24 29.47 8.94
C TYR A 1 1.97 30.25 9.25
N GLY A 2 2.11 31.43 9.77
CA GLY A 2 1.02 32.39 9.92
C GLY A 2 1.24 33.55 8.95
N GLU A 3 0.22 34.00 8.26
CA GLU A 3 0.26 35.30 7.54
C GLU A 3 0.32 36.41 8.55
N GLY A 4 1.37 37.25 8.47
CA GLY A 4 1.57 38.43 9.30
C GLY A 4 2.56 38.22 10.46
N ASP A 5 2.90 39.31 11.17
CA ASP A 5 3.90 39.42 12.26
C ASP A 5 3.60 38.61 13.54
N ALA A 6 2.83 37.53 13.47
CA ALA A 6 2.59 36.63 14.60
C ALA A 6 3.80 35.74 14.82
N ALA A 7 4.27 35.63 16.06
CA ALA A 7 5.33 34.68 16.43
C ALA A 7 4.91 33.26 16.05
N PRO A 8 5.85 32.44 15.54
CA PRO A 8 5.53 31.06 15.15
C PRO A 8 4.92 30.32 16.34
N THR A 9 3.79 29.64 16.09
CA THR A 9 3.06 28.87 17.12
C THR A 9 3.80 27.61 17.52
N ALA A 10 4.69 27.08 16.66
CA ALA A 10 5.53 25.94 16.97
C ALA A 10 6.98 26.16 16.49
N THR A 11 7.92 25.65 17.25
CA THR A 11 9.34 25.59 16.88
C THR A 11 9.85 24.17 16.93
N TYR A 12 10.77 23.83 16.02
CA TYR A 12 11.37 22.51 15.93
C TYR A 12 12.87 22.63 16.23
N ARG A 13 13.37 21.68 17.01
CA ARG A 13 14.82 21.56 17.32
C ARG A 13 15.29 20.18 16.99
N PHE A 14 16.41 20.09 16.29
CA PHE A 14 17.06 18.83 15.90
C PHE A 14 18.47 18.78 16.51
N GLU A 15 18.86 17.62 17.02
CA GLU A 15 20.18 17.35 17.55
C GLU A 15 20.77 16.15 16.83
N TYR A 16 22.04 16.27 16.48
CA TYR A 16 22.77 15.24 15.73
C TYR A 16 24.00 14.81 16.51
N ASP A 17 24.43 13.58 16.32
CA ASP A 17 25.69 13.10 16.86
C ASP A 17 26.89 13.53 15.99
N SER A 18 28.11 13.11 16.38
CA SER A 18 29.35 13.44 15.66
C SER A 18 29.43 12.83 14.26
N LEU A 19 28.60 11.85 13.93
CA LEU A 19 28.49 11.23 12.60
C LEU A 19 27.38 11.87 11.74
N GLY A 20 26.69 12.91 12.25
CA GLY A 20 25.61 13.59 11.55
C GLY A 20 24.27 12.83 11.61
N ARG A 21 24.11 11.81 12.47
CA ARG A 21 22.85 11.07 12.61
C ARG A 21 21.95 11.82 13.58
N LEU A 22 20.64 11.90 13.25
CA LEU A 22 19.64 12.50 14.12
C LEU A 22 19.48 11.67 15.40
N ILE A 23 19.75 12.28 16.56
CA ILE A 23 19.61 11.62 17.88
C ILE A 23 18.42 12.15 18.67
N ARG A 24 17.93 13.36 18.35
CA ARG A 24 16.75 13.95 18.97
C ARG A 24 16.06 14.94 18.07
N SER A 25 14.72 14.91 18.06
CA SER A 25 13.88 16.00 17.55
C SER A 25 12.88 16.42 18.62
N GLN A 26 12.55 17.71 18.66
CA GLN A 26 11.59 18.27 19.60
C GLN A 26 10.69 19.27 18.89
N GLN A 27 9.39 19.18 19.16
CA GLN A 27 8.43 20.24 18.88
C GLN A 27 8.15 21.01 20.18
N ARG A 28 8.08 22.33 20.09
CA ARG A 28 7.85 23.20 21.24
C ARG A 28 6.78 24.22 20.91
N ASP A 29 5.93 24.47 21.89
CA ASP A 29 5.03 25.63 21.93
C ASP A 29 5.59 26.59 22.99
N GLY A 30 6.14 27.71 22.55
CA GLY A 30 6.94 28.59 23.39
C GLY A 30 8.10 27.83 24.06
N ASN A 31 8.11 27.78 25.39
CA ASN A 31 9.13 27.05 26.18
C ASN A 31 8.74 25.60 26.49
N THR A 32 7.53 25.18 26.19
CA THR A 32 7.04 23.85 26.50
C THR A 32 7.36 22.86 25.37
N VAL A 33 7.98 21.72 25.69
CA VAL A 33 8.14 20.63 24.73
C VAL A 33 6.83 19.86 24.68
N THR A 34 6.18 19.87 23.52
CA THR A 34 4.91 19.19 23.27
C THR A 34 5.12 17.79 22.71
N GLN A 35 6.16 17.59 21.93
CA GLN A 35 6.56 16.31 21.39
C GLN A 35 8.09 16.19 21.36
N ARG A 36 8.58 14.99 21.62
CA ARG A 36 10.02 14.67 21.57
C ARG A 36 10.22 13.27 20.98
N THR A 37 11.20 13.13 20.11
CA THR A 37 11.69 11.83 19.62
C THR A 37 13.17 11.70 19.93
N GLU A 38 13.62 10.52 20.37
CA GLU A 38 15.02 10.18 20.62
C GLU A 38 15.40 8.92 19.86
N GLN A 39 16.58 8.88 19.27
CA GLN A 39 17.09 7.75 18.50
C GLN A 39 18.47 7.33 19.05
N LEU A 40 18.65 6.02 19.19
CA LEU A 40 19.91 5.43 19.58
C LEU A 40 20.41 4.50 18.47
N TYR A 41 21.70 4.48 18.26
CA TYR A 41 22.33 3.66 17.23
C TYR A 41 23.33 2.68 17.85
N ASP A 42 23.48 1.53 17.24
CA ASP A 42 24.50 0.56 17.60
C ASP A 42 25.87 0.93 16.99
N THR A 43 26.88 0.13 17.29
CA THR A 43 28.28 0.32 16.77
C THR A 43 28.40 0.10 15.27
N ALA A 44 27.40 -0.53 14.62
CA ALA A 44 27.33 -0.71 13.17
C ALA A 44 26.47 0.36 12.49
N ASN A 45 26.14 1.47 13.19
CA ASN A 45 25.34 2.60 12.70
C ASN A 45 23.88 2.27 12.40
N ARG A 46 23.34 1.17 12.94
CA ARG A 46 21.92 0.81 12.78
C ARG A 46 21.11 1.36 13.95
N LEU A 47 19.85 1.71 13.72
CA LEU A 47 18.93 2.16 14.76
C LEU A 47 18.71 1.04 15.78
N SER A 48 19.18 1.20 17.02
CA SER A 48 19.05 0.20 18.10
C SER A 48 17.85 0.46 19.01
N ALA A 49 17.41 1.71 19.13
CA ALA A 49 16.18 2.07 19.80
C ALA A 49 15.66 3.43 19.33
N GLN A 50 14.34 3.58 19.41
CA GLN A 50 13.65 4.84 19.20
C GLN A 50 12.66 5.06 20.34
N GLY A 51 12.62 6.27 20.89
CA GLY A 51 11.65 6.67 21.90
C GLY A 51 10.96 7.96 21.50
N TRP A 52 9.71 8.11 21.90
CA TRP A 52 8.98 9.37 21.73
C TRP A 52 8.13 9.68 22.95
N THR A 53 7.94 10.97 23.21
CA THR A 53 7.09 11.47 24.29
C THR A 53 6.05 12.43 23.70
N ILE A 54 4.78 12.14 23.95
CA ILE A 54 3.64 12.91 23.48
C ILE A 54 2.73 13.17 24.69
N GLY A 55 2.39 14.43 24.97
CA GLY A 55 1.51 14.79 26.08
C GLY A 55 1.99 14.27 27.46
N GLY A 56 3.31 14.13 27.64
CA GLY A 56 3.90 13.63 28.89
C GLY A 56 4.01 12.11 28.98
N THR A 57 3.42 11.34 28.06
CA THR A 57 3.55 9.88 27.99
C THR A 57 4.72 9.49 27.11
N SER A 58 5.58 8.60 27.61
CA SER A 58 6.77 8.12 26.88
C SER A 58 6.56 6.71 26.35
N TYR A 59 7.01 6.49 25.14
CA TYR A 59 6.99 5.23 24.41
C TYR A 59 8.42 4.90 23.97
N ARG A 60 8.73 3.62 23.83
CA ARG A 60 10.05 3.18 23.37
C ARG A 60 9.95 1.88 22.58
N GLU A 61 10.66 1.81 21.47
CA GLU A 61 10.92 0.61 20.69
C GLU A 61 12.42 0.28 20.71
N SER A 62 12.75 -0.98 20.54
CA SER A 62 14.15 -1.40 20.39
C SER A 62 14.30 -2.48 19.34
N TYR A 63 15.45 -2.47 18.68
CA TYR A 63 15.76 -3.29 17.51
C TYR A 63 17.01 -4.13 17.82
N ALA A 64 16.94 -5.42 17.53
CA ALA A 64 18.10 -6.31 17.58
C ALA A 64 18.39 -6.89 16.19
N TYR A 65 19.68 -7.08 15.92
CA TYR A 65 20.16 -7.50 14.62
C TYR A 65 21.07 -8.71 14.75
N ASP A 66 21.07 -9.56 13.74
CA ASP A 66 22.06 -10.62 13.62
C ASP A 66 23.47 -10.01 13.50
N ALA A 67 24.40 -10.57 14.25
CA ALA A 67 25.78 -10.06 14.30
C ALA A 67 26.60 -10.42 13.05
N SER A 68 26.22 -11.48 12.33
CA SER A 68 26.97 -11.98 11.19
C SER A 68 26.62 -11.27 9.89
N ASP A 69 25.34 -10.84 9.74
CA ASP A 69 24.84 -10.33 8.45
C ASP A 69 24.04 -9.02 8.56
N GLY A 70 23.73 -8.59 9.77
CA GLY A 70 23.03 -7.33 10.02
C GLY A 70 21.51 -7.40 9.82
N SER A 71 20.93 -8.54 9.56
CA SER A 71 19.47 -8.70 9.43
C SER A 71 18.76 -8.36 10.74
N LEU A 72 17.60 -7.67 10.67
CA LEU A 72 16.77 -7.38 11.85
C LEU A 72 16.16 -8.68 12.38
N THR A 73 16.50 -9.08 13.60
CA THR A 73 15.97 -10.31 14.22
C THR A 73 14.81 -10.06 15.16
N THR A 74 14.78 -8.89 15.79
CA THR A 74 13.77 -8.57 16.79
C THR A 74 13.42 -7.09 16.81
N LEU A 75 12.13 -6.80 16.90
CA LEU A 75 11.58 -5.50 17.27
C LEU A 75 10.78 -5.67 18.57
N ASN A 76 11.15 -4.97 19.64
CA ASN A 76 10.31 -4.83 20.81
C ASN A 76 9.52 -3.53 20.68
N THR A 77 8.21 -3.62 20.65
CA THR A 77 7.32 -2.47 20.45
C THR A 77 7.11 -1.69 21.74
N ALA A 78 6.66 -0.46 21.62
CA ALA A 78 6.36 0.42 22.75
C ALA A 78 5.23 -0.10 23.65
N VAL A 79 4.40 -1.01 23.19
CA VAL A 79 3.27 -1.61 23.93
C VAL A 79 3.62 -2.97 24.55
N GLY A 80 4.91 -3.35 24.52
CA GLY A 80 5.38 -4.58 25.17
C GLY A 80 5.24 -5.86 24.31
N THR A 81 4.88 -5.72 23.05
CA THR A 81 4.85 -6.83 22.09
C THR A 81 6.25 -7.00 21.47
N LYS A 82 6.68 -8.24 21.27
CA LYS A 82 7.89 -8.55 20.54
C LYS A 82 7.54 -9.10 19.15
N ILE A 83 8.24 -8.64 18.13
CA ILE A 83 8.17 -9.19 16.77
C ILE A 83 9.52 -9.82 16.45
N GLY A 84 9.53 -11.12 16.14
CA GLY A 84 10.71 -11.86 15.70
C GLY A 84 10.69 -12.05 14.17
N TYR A 85 11.87 -11.99 13.55
CA TYR A 85 12.05 -12.13 12.10
C TYR A 85 13.03 -13.26 11.82
N ASN A 86 12.70 -14.11 10.86
CA ASN A 86 13.59 -15.14 10.33
C ASN A 86 13.73 -14.99 8.82
N TYR A 87 14.91 -15.31 8.32
CA TYR A 87 15.26 -15.16 6.93
C TYR A 87 15.73 -16.49 6.33
N ASP A 88 15.62 -16.65 5.03
CA ASP A 88 16.22 -17.74 4.30
C ASP A 88 17.72 -17.48 4.02
N ALA A 89 18.37 -18.43 3.33
CA ALA A 89 19.79 -18.31 2.98
C ALA A 89 20.10 -17.14 2.01
N LEU A 90 19.10 -16.64 1.29
CA LEU A 90 19.19 -15.48 0.39
C LEU A 90 18.79 -14.17 1.06
N LYS A 91 18.56 -14.18 2.39
CA LYS A 91 18.16 -13.04 3.19
C LYS A 91 16.76 -12.48 2.87
N ARG A 92 15.90 -13.29 2.28
CA ARG A 92 14.49 -12.96 2.12
C ARG A 92 13.73 -13.34 3.39
N LEU A 93 12.71 -12.58 3.75
CA LEU A 93 11.91 -12.84 4.94
C LEU A 93 11.19 -14.19 4.82
N ARG A 94 11.57 -15.16 5.66
CA ARG A 94 10.93 -16.49 5.71
C ARG A 94 9.74 -16.52 6.68
N SER A 95 9.89 -15.87 7.84
CA SER A 95 8.77 -15.72 8.77
C SER A 95 8.91 -14.49 9.65
N ARG A 96 7.75 -14.05 10.14
CA ARG A 96 7.62 -13.02 11.17
C ARG A 96 6.64 -13.52 12.22
N ALA A 97 7.05 -13.55 13.48
CA ALA A 97 6.19 -13.99 14.59
C ALA A 97 5.97 -12.86 15.60
N ILE A 98 4.76 -12.78 16.12
CA ILE A 98 4.36 -11.82 17.18
C ILE A 98 4.28 -12.58 18.49
N TYR A 99 4.89 -12.03 19.54
CA TYR A 99 4.98 -12.62 20.88
C TYR A 99 4.37 -11.70 21.93
N GLN A 100 3.75 -12.30 22.91
CA GLN A 100 3.45 -11.66 24.19
C GLN A 100 4.39 -12.26 25.26
N GLY A 101 5.36 -11.48 25.70
CA GLY A 101 6.47 -12.02 26.50
C GLY A 101 7.29 -13.05 25.71
N SER A 102 7.31 -14.30 26.17
CA SER A 102 7.97 -15.41 25.46
C SER A 102 7.02 -16.29 24.65
N THR A 103 5.70 -16.09 24.79
CA THR A 103 4.69 -16.90 24.10
C THR A 103 4.42 -16.35 22.70
N PRO A 104 4.65 -17.15 21.64
CA PRO A 104 4.25 -16.78 20.30
C PRO A 104 2.72 -16.78 20.18
N LEU A 105 2.16 -15.77 19.51
CA LEU A 105 0.71 -15.64 19.28
C LEU A 105 0.35 -15.92 17.83
N PHE A 106 1.02 -15.24 16.90
CA PHE A 106 0.77 -15.33 15.47
C PHE A 106 2.09 -15.41 14.73
N GLU A 107 2.05 -16.09 13.59
CA GLU A 107 3.17 -16.16 12.65
C GLU A 107 2.70 -15.96 11.22
N ASN A 108 3.43 -15.14 10.47
CA ASN A 108 3.38 -15.11 9.01
C ASN A 108 4.50 -15.97 8.45
N ARG A 109 4.25 -16.78 7.45
CA ARG A 109 5.27 -17.51 6.71
C ARG A 109 5.22 -17.20 5.23
N TYR A 110 6.39 -17.20 4.62
CA TYR A 110 6.60 -16.94 3.20
C TYR A 110 7.41 -18.09 2.60
N ALA A 111 6.97 -18.58 1.45
CA ALA A 111 7.79 -19.38 0.54
C ALA A 111 7.89 -18.64 -0.80
N TYR A 112 8.99 -18.84 -1.51
CA TYR A 112 9.29 -18.09 -2.72
C TYR A 112 9.32 -19.03 -3.93
N ALA A 113 8.74 -18.55 -5.03
CA ALA A 113 8.64 -19.29 -6.27
C ALA A 113 10.02 -19.64 -6.84
N MET A 114 10.09 -20.83 -7.44
CA MET A 114 11.26 -21.34 -8.13
C MET A 114 11.01 -21.28 -9.64
N GLN A 115 11.91 -20.66 -10.38
CA GLN A 115 11.91 -20.76 -11.84
C GLN A 115 12.50 -22.09 -12.33
N SER A 116 12.27 -22.41 -13.61
CA SER A 116 12.86 -23.57 -14.26
C SER A 116 14.38 -23.61 -14.06
N GLY A 117 14.92 -24.79 -13.68
CA GLY A 117 16.35 -24.94 -13.38
C GLY A 117 16.74 -24.66 -11.93
N ASN A 118 15.81 -24.68 -10.98
CA ASN A 118 16.00 -24.45 -9.54
C ASN A 118 16.55 -23.05 -9.21
N GLN A 119 16.26 -22.06 -10.03
CA GLN A 119 16.59 -20.68 -9.73
C GLN A 119 15.52 -20.06 -8.83
N SER A 120 15.89 -19.64 -7.63
CA SER A 120 14.97 -19.01 -6.71
C SER A 120 14.71 -17.56 -7.11
N THR A 121 13.45 -17.15 -7.08
CA THR A 121 12.99 -15.79 -7.38
C THR A 121 12.75 -14.98 -6.10
N ALA A 122 12.42 -13.69 -6.22
CA ALA A 122 11.92 -12.87 -5.13
C ALA A 122 10.37 -12.91 -5.03
N LEU A 123 9.70 -13.64 -5.93
CA LEU A 123 8.24 -13.75 -5.97
C LEU A 123 7.75 -14.69 -4.87
N VAL A 124 6.72 -14.28 -4.15
CA VAL A 124 6.11 -15.08 -3.07
C VAL A 124 5.20 -16.13 -3.69
N GLU A 125 5.51 -17.42 -3.53
CA GLU A 125 4.65 -18.53 -3.95
C GLU A 125 3.57 -18.85 -2.92
N PHE A 126 3.95 -18.85 -1.62
CA PHE A 126 3.02 -19.05 -0.51
C PHE A 126 3.19 -17.97 0.55
N PHE A 127 2.05 -17.51 1.01
CA PHE A 127 1.94 -16.67 2.19
C PHE A 127 0.86 -17.25 3.11
N ASN A 128 1.14 -17.41 4.39
CA ASN A 128 0.10 -17.77 5.33
C ASN A 128 0.18 -17.01 6.64
N TYR A 129 -0.98 -16.86 7.24
CA TYR A 129 -1.21 -16.38 8.59
C TYR A 129 -1.65 -17.56 9.43
N ARG A 130 -0.96 -17.82 10.54
CA ARG A 130 -1.28 -18.95 11.42
C ARG A 130 -1.24 -18.56 12.88
N LEU A 131 -1.96 -19.30 13.71
CA LEU A 131 -1.71 -19.30 15.14
C LEU A 131 -0.31 -19.86 15.37
N ALA A 132 0.48 -19.18 16.21
CA ALA A 132 1.79 -19.70 16.52
C ALA A 132 1.63 -20.86 17.53
N SER A 133 2.45 -21.90 17.35
CA SER A 133 2.56 -23.02 18.28
C SER A 133 4.03 -23.33 18.53
N ASP A 134 4.34 -23.90 19.69
CA ASP A 134 5.71 -24.22 20.10
C ASP A 134 6.39 -25.26 19.16
N ASP A 135 5.59 -26.14 18.52
CA ASP A 135 6.06 -27.12 17.55
C ASP A 135 6.12 -26.60 16.10
N GLY A 136 5.71 -25.36 15.87
CA GLY A 136 5.69 -24.70 14.57
C GLY A 136 4.57 -25.17 13.63
N ASN A 137 3.58 -25.94 14.11
CA ASN A 137 2.47 -26.49 13.34
C ASN A 137 1.11 -25.88 13.70
N GLY A 138 1.09 -24.62 14.16
CA GLY A 138 -0.15 -23.91 14.47
C GLY A 138 -1.12 -23.85 13.28
N ASP A 139 -2.42 -23.79 13.57
CA ASP A 139 -3.49 -23.77 12.57
C ASP A 139 -3.34 -22.56 11.65
N ILE A 140 -3.51 -22.80 10.35
CA ILE A 140 -3.55 -21.73 9.35
C ILE A 140 -4.91 -21.03 9.49
N ILE A 141 -4.86 -19.72 9.70
CA ILE A 141 -6.05 -18.86 9.76
C ILE A 141 -6.44 -18.45 8.36
N VAL A 142 -5.44 -18.08 7.56
CA VAL A 142 -5.58 -17.75 6.15
C VAL A 142 -4.26 -18.06 5.45
N GLY A 143 -4.33 -18.66 4.28
CA GLY A 143 -3.18 -18.94 3.43
C GLY A 143 -3.52 -18.59 1.99
N TYR A 144 -2.51 -18.17 1.24
CA TYR A 144 -2.62 -17.86 -0.18
C TYR A 144 -1.47 -18.53 -0.94
N GLN A 145 -1.80 -19.06 -2.11
CA GLN A 145 -0.83 -19.47 -3.12
C GLN A 145 -0.95 -18.52 -4.32
N TYR A 146 0.22 -18.14 -4.86
CA TYR A 146 0.35 -17.31 -6.06
C TYR A 146 1.06 -18.11 -7.14
N GLU A 147 0.56 -18.09 -8.36
CA GLU A 147 1.22 -18.58 -9.54
C GLU A 147 1.60 -17.42 -10.45
N TYR A 148 2.64 -17.60 -11.27
CA TYR A 148 3.22 -16.53 -12.08
C TYR A 148 3.52 -16.99 -13.49
N ASP A 149 3.38 -16.07 -14.44
CA ASP A 149 3.92 -16.23 -15.78
C ASP A 149 5.46 -16.07 -15.81
N ASN A 150 6.05 -16.21 -16.99
CA ASN A 150 7.49 -16.01 -17.18
C ASN A 150 7.95 -14.55 -17.03
N GLY A 151 7.04 -13.59 -17.10
CA GLY A 151 7.28 -12.16 -16.88
C GLY A 151 7.27 -11.79 -15.40
N GLY A 152 6.75 -12.68 -14.53
CA GLY A 152 6.56 -12.44 -13.11
C GLY A 152 5.21 -11.81 -12.77
N ASN A 153 4.27 -11.77 -13.70
CA ASN A 153 2.90 -11.35 -13.44
C ASN A 153 2.14 -12.48 -12.72
N ILE A 154 1.28 -12.14 -11.78
CA ILE A 154 0.43 -13.13 -11.08
C ILE A 154 -0.62 -13.65 -12.07
N THR A 155 -0.68 -14.98 -12.25
CA THR A 155 -1.71 -15.62 -13.08
C THR A 155 -2.84 -16.23 -12.25
N ASP A 156 -2.53 -16.67 -11.03
CA ASP A 156 -3.52 -17.28 -10.16
C ASP A 156 -3.30 -16.93 -8.70
N ILE A 157 -4.40 -16.69 -7.99
CA ILE A 157 -4.45 -16.57 -6.54
C ILE A 157 -5.41 -17.63 -6.01
N LYS A 158 -4.92 -18.48 -5.10
CA LYS A 158 -5.70 -19.52 -4.43
C LYS A 158 -5.66 -19.33 -2.92
N ALA A 159 -6.80 -19.54 -2.24
CA ALA A 159 -6.84 -19.58 -0.78
C ALA A 159 -6.59 -21.00 -0.28
N GLU A 160 -5.88 -21.15 0.83
CA GLU A 160 -5.78 -22.39 1.56
C GLU A 160 -6.88 -22.45 2.63
N VAL A 161 -7.82 -23.39 2.47
CA VAL A 161 -8.94 -23.62 3.37
C VAL A 161 -8.95 -25.10 3.73
N ASP A 162 -8.81 -25.44 5.01
CA ASP A 162 -8.77 -26.80 5.52
C ASP A 162 -7.77 -27.73 4.78
N GLY A 163 -6.64 -27.17 4.35
CA GLY A 163 -5.58 -27.87 3.62
C GLY A 163 -5.87 -28.08 2.13
N ALA A 164 -6.95 -27.54 1.60
CA ALA A 164 -7.27 -27.52 0.17
C ALA A 164 -7.01 -26.13 -0.42
N LEU A 165 -6.54 -26.07 -1.67
CA LEU A 165 -6.37 -24.82 -2.41
C LEU A 165 -7.64 -24.55 -3.23
N ILE A 166 -8.29 -23.44 -2.97
CA ILE A 166 -9.52 -23.00 -3.61
C ILE A 166 -9.19 -21.77 -4.47
N PRO A 167 -9.51 -21.74 -5.78
CA PRO A 167 -9.27 -20.59 -6.63
C PRO A 167 -10.04 -19.36 -6.12
N LEU A 168 -9.37 -18.21 -6.09
CA LEU A 168 -9.96 -16.91 -5.79
C LEU A 168 -9.97 -16.01 -7.03
N GLU A 169 -8.85 -15.93 -7.72
CA GLU A 169 -8.66 -15.05 -8.86
C GLU A 169 -7.78 -15.72 -9.92
N HIS A 170 -8.03 -15.39 -11.18
CA HIS A 170 -7.21 -15.78 -12.32
C HIS A 170 -7.03 -14.56 -13.23
N TYR A 171 -5.82 -14.42 -13.80
CA TYR A 171 -5.42 -13.30 -14.65
C TYR A 171 -4.73 -13.80 -15.91
N GLU A 172 -5.10 -13.21 -17.04
CA GLU A 172 -4.45 -13.42 -18.34
C GLU A 172 -3.87 -12.09 -18.83
N TYR A 173 -2.70 -12.16 -19.44
CA TYR A 173 -1.96 -10.99 -19.92
C TYR A 173 -1.65 -11.11 -21.41
N GLU A 174 -1.74 -10.00 -22.11
CA GLU A 174 -1.36 -9.89 -23.52
C GLU A 174 0.15 -10.18 -23.70
N GLU A 175 0.49 -11.05 -24.66
CA GLU A 175 1.85 -11.60 -24.80
C GLU A 175 2.94 -10.56 -25.10
N LYS A 176 2.61 -9.46 -25.79
CA LYS A 176 3.63 -8.51 -26.29
C LYS A 176 3.94 -7.41 -25.31
N GLN A 177 2.94 -6.85 -24.66
CA GLN A 177 3.05 -5.68 -23.78
C GLN A 177 2.86 -6.04 -22.32
N GLY A 178 2.34 -7.25 -22.02
CA GLY A 178 2.08 -7.73 -20.67
C GLY A 178 0.94 -6.99 -19.98
N GLN A 179 0.02 -6.43 -20.76
CA GLN A 179 -1.17 -5.76 -20.24
C GLN A 179 -2.21 -6.79 -19.79
N LEU A 180 -2.96 -6.50 -18.74
CA LEU A 180 -4.01 -7.37 -18.25
C LEU A 180 -5.15 -7.47 -19.26
N GLU A 181 -5.39 -8.65 -19.81
CA GLU A 181 -6.44 -8.89 -20.82
C GLU A 181 -7.72 -9.42 -20.14
N THR A 182 -7.57 -10.31 -19.16
CA THR A 182 -8.70 -10.92 -18.45
C THR A 182 -8.40 -10.99 -16.95
N ALA A 183 -9.42 -10.69 -16.13
CA ALA A 183 -9.43 -10.99 -14.70
C ALA A 183 -10.71 -11.75 -14.36
N ILE A 184 -10.58 -12.85 -13.62
CA ILE A 184 -11.70 -13.70 -13.19
C ILE A 184 -11.69 -13.79 -11.68
N ARG A 185 -12.84 -13.56 -11.05
CA ARG A 185 -13.07 -13.78 -9.63
C ARG A 185 -13.92 -15.05 -9.44
N TYR A 186 -13.52 -15.87 -8.50
CA TYR A 186 -14.23 -17.09 -8.13
C TYR A 186 -14.94 -16.93 -6.78
N GLU A 187 -16.14 -17.47 -6.70
CA GLU A 187 -16.87 -17.68 -5.45
C GLU A 187 -17.20 -19.16 -5.29
N ASN A 188 -16.89 -19.75 -4.15
CA ASN A 188 -17.09 -21.18 -3.86
C ASN A 188 -16.49 -22.13 -4.92
N GLY A 189 -15.41 -21.71 -5.59
CA GLY A 189 -14.75 -22.46 -6.63
C GLY A 189 -15.35 -22.38 -8.04
N GLU A 190 -16.42 -21.60 -8.21
CA GLU A 190 -17.08 -21.31 -9.49
C GLU A 190 -16.77 -19.89 -9.92
N GLU A 191 -16.67 -19.64 -11.23
CA GLU A 191 -16.50 -18.29 -11.77
C GLU A 191 -17.72 -17.43 -11.42
N ALA A 192 -17.49 -16.30 -10.77
CA ALA A 192 -18.53 -15.38 -10.31
C ALA A 192 -18.56 -14.09 -11.15
N ASP A 193 -17.40 -13.55 -11.47
CA ASP A 193 -17.25 -12.36 -12.30
C ASP A 193 -16.05 -12.50 -13.23
N ARG A 194 -16.16 -11.89 -14.40
CA ARG A 194 -15.10 -11.79 -15.41
C ARG A 194 -15.01 -10.36 -15.90
N TRP A 195 -13.80 -9.81 -15.94
CA TRP A 195 -13.48 -8.55 -16.58
C TRP A 195 -12.58 -8.81 -17.79
N THR A 196 -12.89 -8.15 -18.90
CA THR A 196 -12.07 -8.18 -20.10
C THR A 196 -11.69 -6.75 -20.47
N TYR A 197 -10.41 -6.52 -20.74
CA TYR A 197 -9.86 -5.21 -21.03
C TYR A 197 -9.35 -5.13 -22.47
N SER A 198 -9.52 -3.97 -23.11
CA SER A 198 -8.87 -3.67 -24.39
C SER A 198 -8.05 -2.39 -24.27
N TYR A 199 -7.00 -2.29 -25.10
CA TYR A 199 -6.02 -1.21 -25.00
C TYR A 199 -5.71 -0.64 -26.39
N ASP A 200 -5.30 0.63 -26.42
CA ASP A 200 -4.67 1.21 -27.60
C ASP A 200 -3.18 0.81 -27.70
N THR A 201 -2.51 1.25 -28.75
CA THR A 201 -1.07 0.96 -28.97
C THR A 201 -0.14 1.68 -27.99
N ALA A 202 -0.61 2.69 -27.27
CA ALA A 202 0.13 3.42 -26.26
C ALA A 202 -0.05 2.79 -24.85
N GLY A 203 -1.01 1.89 -24.69
CA GLY A 203 -1.31 1.22 -23.43
C GLY A 203 -2.45 1.82 -22.65
N ASN A 204 -3.18 2.76 -23.21
CA ASN A 204 -4.38 3.31 -22.59
C ASN A 204 -5.52 2.30 -22.68
N ILE A 205 -6.31 2.13 -21.61
CA ILE A 205 -7.50 1.26 -21.59
C ILE A 205 -8.57 1.88 -22.50
N LEU A 206 -9.07 1.13 -23.48
CA LEU A 206 -10.17 1.54 -24.35
C LEU A 206 -11.52 1.03 -23.87
N SER A 207 -11.55 -0.16 -23.29
CA SER A 207 -12.78 -0.71 -22.71
C SER A 207 -12.50 -1.63 -21.55
N GLU A 208 -13.47 -1.70 -20.64
CA GLU A 208 -13.62 -2.70 -19.60
C GLU A 208 -15.01 -3.33 -19.77
N ASP A 209 -15.07 -4.63 -19.99
CA ASP A 209 -16.30 -5.41 -20.07
C ASP A 209 -16.40 -6.31 -18.84
N HIS A 210 -17.42 -6.13 -18.03
CA HIS A 210 -17.70 -6.91 -16.83
C HIS A 210 -18.89 -7.84 -17.06
N GLU A 211 -18.66 -9.12 -16.98
CA GLU A 211 -19.66 -10.18 -16.98
C GLU A 211 -19.79 -10.79 -15.58
N GLY A 212 -20.99 -10.90 -15.03
CA GLY A 212 -21.22 -11.48 -13.72
C GLY A 212 -22.52 -11.01 -13.05
N THR A 213 -22.45 -10.71 -11.76
CA THR A 213 -23.61 -10.33 -10.93
C THR A 213 -24.27 -9.03 -11.40
N ALA A 214 -23.50 -8.10 -11.97
CA ALA A 214 -23.95 -6.90 -12.64
C ALA A 214 -23.08 -6.73 -13.89
N SER A 215 -23.62 -7.09 -15.07
CA SER A 215 -22.87 -6.93 -16.32
C SER A 215 -22.92 -5.49 -16.78
N GLU A 216 -21.77 -4.90 -17.03
CA GLU A 216 -21.62 -3.53 -17.51
C GLU A 216 -20.39 -3.40 -18.42
N VAL A 217 -20.43 -2.45 -19.34
CA VAL A 217 -19.31 -2.13 -20.22
C VAL A 217 -18.99 -0.67 -20.06
N HIS A 218 -17.71 -0.37 -19.82
CA HIS A 218 -17.18 0.98 -19.79
C HIS A 218 -16.28 1.23 -20.98
N GLU A 219 -16.48 2.36 -21.66
CA GLU A 219 -15.67 2.82 -22.78
C GLU A 219 -14.90 4.07 -22.39
N TYR A 220 -13.61 4.12 -22.77
CA TYR A 220 -12.69 5.22 -22.46
C TYR A 220 -12.14 5.83 -23.73
N ALA A 221 -12.05 7.17 -23.82
CA ALA A 221 -11.48 7.85 -24.93
C ALA A 221 -10.34 8.80 -24.55
N TYR A 222 -9.35 8.94 -25.46
CA TYR A 222 -8.14 9.75 -25.30
C TYR A 222 -7.94 10.59 -26.57
N GLU A 223 -8.66 11.70 -26.67
CA GLU A 223 -8.79 12.48 -27.89
C GLU A 223 -7.98 13.80 -27.88
N ASP A 224 -7.13 14.04 -26.85
CA ASP A 224 -6.25 15.22 -26.83
C ASP A 224 -5.00 14.98 -27.69
N ASP A 225 -4.90 15.66 -28.83
CA ASP A 225 -3.78 15.54 -29.79
C ASP A 225 -2.40 15.89 -29.20
N ARG A 226 -2.34 16.64 -28.11
CA ARG A 226 -1.10 17.08 -27.45
C ARG A 226 -0.72 16.20 -26.28
N TRP A 227 -1.68 15.49 -25.71
CA TRP A 227 -1.52 14.67 -24.51
C TRP A 227 -2.27 13.35 -24.66
N GLY A 228 -1.70 12.47 -25.47
CA GLY A 228 -2.35 11.24 -25.95
C GLY A 228 -2.71 10.19 -24.89
N ASP A 229 -2.31 10.40 -23.62
CA ASP A 229 -2.69 9.60 -22.46
C ASP A 229 -3.67 10.34 -21.51
N LEU A 230 -4.17 11.53 -21.92
CA LEU A 230 -5.19 12.24 -21.17
C LEU A 230 -6.57 11.63 -21.45
N LEU A 231 -7.20 11.05 -20.43
CA LEU A 231 -8.57 10.52 -20.53
C LEU A 231 -9.55 11.66 -20.82
N THR A 232 -10.19 11.65 -22.01
CA THR A 232 -11.09 12.73 -22.41
C THR A 232 -12.56 12.42 -22.17
N SER A 233 -12.95 11.14 -22.20
CA SER A 233 -14.31 10.74 -21.83
C SER A 233 -14.38 9.34 -21.24
N VAL A 234 -15.42 9.09 -20.46
CA VAL A 234 -15.85 7.77 -19.97
C VAL A 234 -17.32 7.60 -20.31
N ASP A 235 -17.66 6.50 -20.99
CA ASP A 235 -19.02 6.17 -21.46
C ASP A 235 -19.67 7.30 -22.26
N GLY A 236 -18.84 8.03 -23.03
CA GLY A 236 -19.28 9.19 -23.82
C GLY A 236 -19.55 10.45 -23.00
N ILE A 237 -19.18 10.48 -21.71
CA ILE A 237 -19.28 11.64 -20.83
C ILE A 237 -17.89 12.30 -20.74
N ASP A 238 -17.79 13.55 -21.17
CA ASP A 238 -16.52 14.28 -21.23
C ASP A 238 -15.98 14.66 -19.84
N LEU A 239 -14.65 14.64 -19.70
CA LEU A 239 -13.93 15.19 -18.57
C LEU A 239 -13.30 16.53 -18.92
N GLU A 240 -13.41 17.51 -18.03
CA GLU A 240 -12.73 18.80 -18.14
C GLU A 240 -11.47 18.82 -17.27
N TYR A 241 -10.46 19.58 -17.71
CA TYR A 241 -9.16 19.68 -17.06
C TYR A 241 -8.71 21.13 -16.91
N ASP A 242 -7.94 21.40 -15.85
CA ASP A 242 -7.22 22.68 -15.75
C ASP A 242 -5.95 22.67 -16.64
N GLY A 243 -5.27 23.81 -16.72
CA GLY A 243 -4.06 23.95 -17.54
C GLY A 243 -2.85 23.12 -17.07
N SER A 244 -2.94 22.45 -15.93
CA SER A 244 -1.95 21.54 -15.36
C SER A 244 -2.30 20.08 -15.59
N GLY A 245 -3.44 19.79 -16.23
CA GLY A 245 -3.95 18.45 -16.47
C GLY A 245 -4.62 17.82 -15.25
N ASN A 246 -5.08 18.63 -14.31
CA ASN A 246 -5.88 18.09 -13.20
C ASN A 246 -7.35 18.06 -13.64
N PRO A 247 -8.11 16.97 -13.42
CA PRO A 247 -9.53 16.93 -13.75
C PRO A 247 -10.31 17.93 -12.87
N THR A 248 -11.21 18.68 -13.50
CA THR A 248 -12.00 19.70 -12.80
C THR A 248 -13.48 19.42 -12.81
N LEU A 249 -13.97 18.74 -13.84
CA LEU A 249 -15.38 18.42 -13.99
C LEU A 249 -15.56 17.06 -14.67
N TYR A 250 -16.52 16.29 -14.18
CA TYR A 250 -17.10 15.12 -14.80
C TYR A 250 -18.61 15.21 -14.62
N ALA A 251 -19.36 15.50 -15.71
CA ALA A 251 -20.79 15.77 -15.63
C ALA A 251 -21.51 15.27 -16.88
N ASN A 252 -22.68 14.68 -16.69
CA ASN A 252 -23.57 14.24 -17.76
C ASN A 252 -24.66 15.30 -18.01
N GLY A 253 -24.39 16.23 -18.92
CA GLY A 253 -25.27 17.35 -19.18
C GLY A 253 -25.40 18.28 -17.94
N THR A 254 -26.56 18.26 -17.27
CA THR A 254 -26.79 19.02 -16.03
C THR A 254 -26.59 18.22 -14.75
N GLU A 255 -26.36 16.93 -14.86
CA GLU A 255 -26.08 16.04 -13.72
C GLU A 255 -24.59 16.09 -13.39
N LEU A 256 -24.27 16.62 -12.21
CA LEU A 256 -22.91 16.66 -11.70
C LEU A 256 -22.52 15.28 -11.15
N LEU A 257 -21.59 14.62 -11.79
CA LEU A 257 -21.00 13.39 -11.26
C LEU A 257 -19.88 13.75 -10.26
N TRP A 258 -18.89 14.55 -10.70
CA TRP A 258 -17.82 15.09 -9.85
C TRP A 258 -17.39 16.48 -10.30
N SER A 259 -17.16 17.38 -9.33
CA SER A 259 -16.44 18.63 -9.51
C SER A 259 -15.24 18.66 -8.57
N MET A 260 -14.07 19.08 -9.05
CA MET A 260 -12.80 19.01 -8.33
C MET A 260 -12.09 20.37 -8.36
N GLU A 261 -11.65 20.82 -7.18
CA GLU A 261 -10.86 22.04 -7.01
C GLU A 261 -9.42 21.67 -6.58
N TRP A 262 -8.44 22.32 -7.16
CA TRP A 262 -7.02 22.04 -6.96
C TRP A 262 -6.27 23.25 -6.39
N GLN A 263 -5.27 22.98 -5.55
CA GLN A 263 -4.38 24.01 -4.99
C GLN A 263 -2.92 23.57 -5.14
N ASN A 264 -2.00 24.52 -5.06
CA ASN A 264 -0.55 24.28 -5.14
C ASN A 264 -0.15 23.40 -6.35
N GLY A 265 -0.87 23.53 -7.46
CA GLY A 265 -0.64 22.84 -8.73
C GLY A 265 -1.33 21.49 -8.84
N ARG A 266 -1.13 20.55 -7.90
CA ARG A 266 -1.65 19.16 -7.99
C ARG A 266 -2.19 18.61 -6.66
N GLN A 267 -2.52 19.44 -5.71
CA GLN A 267 -3.16 19.03 -4.47
C GLN A 267 -4.67 19.24 -4.59
N LEU A 268 -5.45 18.17 -4.57
CA LEU A 268 -6.92 18.23 -4.57
C LEU A 268 -7.38 18.90 -3.28
N SER A 269 -8.03 20.08 -3.37
CA SER A 269 -8.50 20.80 -2.20
C SER A 269 -9.95 20.49 -1.86
N ARG A 270 -10.76 20.21 -2.87
CA ARG A 270 -12.16 19.86 -2.71
C ARG A 270 -12.64 18.93 -3.81
N ALA A 271 -13.52 17.98 -3.47
CA ALA A 271 -14.31 17.22 -4.42
C ALA A 271 -15.79 17.31 -4.02
N THR A 272 -16.67 17.51 -5.00
CA THR A 272 -18.12 17.61 -4.81
C THR A 272 -18.82 16.67 -5.77
N THR A 273 -19.85 15.95 -5.30
CA THR A 273 -20.74 15.13 -6.12
C THR A 273 -22.19 15.35 -5.70
N GLU A 274 -23.13 15.21 -6.61
CA GLU A 274 -24.55 15.26 -6.29
C GLU A 274 -25.01 13.87 -5.82
N ARG A 275 -25.63 13.83 -4.62
CA ARG A 275 -26.30 12.60 -4.12
C ARG A 275 -27.72 12.50 -4.66
N ASP A 276 -28.39 13.64 -4.79
CA ASP A 276 -29.70 13.83 -5.40
C ASP A 276 -29.81 15.29 -5.87
N SER A 277 -30.87 15.65 -6.58
CA SER A 277 -31.07 17.00 -7.17
C SER A 277 -31.05 18.18 -6.15
N THR A 278 -30.91 17.90 -4.86
CA THR A 278 -30.95 18.89 -3.77
C THR A 278 -29.83 18.76 -2.77
N THR A 279 -29.04 17.66 -2.81
CA THR A 279 -28.03 17.32 -1.81
C THR A 279 -26.70 17.06 -2.49
N GLU A 280 -25.68 17.83 -2.14
CA GLU A 280 -24.30 17.62 -2.55
C GLU A 280 -23.52 16.95 -1.41
N ASP A 281 -22.64 15.98 -1.76
CA ASP A 281 -21.60 15.49 -0.87
C ASP A 281 -20.31 16.21 -1.17
N VAL A 282 -19.72 16.84 -0.15
CA VAL A 282 -18.49 17.62 -0.27
C VAL A 282 -17.39 17.01 0.57
N LEU A 283 -16.23 16.79 -0.04
CA LEU A 283 -15.01 16.33 0.61
C LEU A 283 -13.96 17.45 0.54
N ASP A 284 -13.50 17.94 1.67
CA ASP A 284 -12.40 18.90 1.78
C ASP A 284 -11.12 18.20 2.20
N PHE A 285 -10.00 18.50 1.51
CA PHE A 285 -8.68 17.90 1.74
C PHE A 285 -7.71 18.96 2.28
N ALA A 286 -6.98 18.60 3.33
CA ALA A 286 -5.90 19.39 3.89
C ALA A 286 -4.60 18.58 3.89
N TYR A 287 -3.48 19.23 3.60
CA TYR A 287 -2.15 18.64 3.52
C TYR A 287 -1.24 19.27 4.56
N ASP A 288 -0.37 18.46 5.14
CA ASP A 288 0.76 18.92 5.92
C ASP A 288 1.83 19.56 5.00
N ALA A 289 2.55 20.52 5.52
CA ALA A 289 3.56 21.28 4.77
C ALA A 289 4.89 20.49 4.66
#